data_3004f03ca00ba16b0ec89f37a022915d
#
_entry.id   3004f03ca00ba16b0ec89f37a022915d
#
_cell.length_a   1.000
_cell.length_b   1.000
_cell.length_c   1.000
_cell.angle_alpha   90.00
_cell.angle_beta   90.00
_cell.angle_gamma   90.00
#
_symmetry.space_group_name_H-M   'P 1'
#
loop_
_entity.id
_entity.type
_entity.pdbx_description
1 polymer ?
#
loop_
_entity_poly.entity_id
_entity_poly.type
_entity_poly.pdbx_seq_one_letter_code
_entity_poly.pdbx_strand_id
1 'polypeptide(L)'
;MRSLAVAGIALVLVTFVLFLGTCSRTGDDTPAPTTTTSSSTTSSSTTSSSTTTTLDPTSLGTLPPVEGIGSPTLGKTSSVTTVGLDTVHFGMTAAVAQRAAGTRFTPVTPRGECFLVTPDEAPEGITFWVVEGTVERVDIDTVEIGTRSGGRIGRTEDWIRHAWPDHIQASPLPDGSGNLLAFVPQDESDQEFRIMFQTDGEKVIRMWAGRLPWVAELGGCPVG
;
A
#
# COMPACT_ATOMS: atom_id res chain seq x y z
N MET A 1 25.40 39.46 -37.12
CA MET A 1 25.37 40.49 -36.07
C MET A 1 25.38 39.79 -34.74
N ARG A 2 26.34 40.12 -33.93
CA ARG A 2 26.62 39.51 -32.61
C ARG A 2 25.66 40.07 -31.57
N SER A 3 25.19 39.24 -30.67
CA SER A 3 24.83 39.69 -29.31
C SER A 3 25.09 38.58 -28.31
N LEU A 4 26.01 38.90 -27.42
CA LEU A 4 26.30 38.18 -26.17
C LEU A 4 25.20 38.48 -25.16
N ALA A 5 24.81 37.50 -24.36
CA ALA A 5 24.09 37.70 -23.15
C ALA A 5 24.69 36.88 -22.01
N VAL A 6 24.91 37.59 -20.97
CA VAL A 6 25.70 37.47 -19.79
C VAL A 6 25.19 36.38 -18.85
N ALA A 7 26.15 35.64 -18.27
CA ALA A 7 25.98 34.70 -17.14
C ALA A 7 25.68 35.49 -15.83
N GLY A 8 24.67 35.04 -15.10
CA GLY A 8 24.39 35.42 -13.73
C GLY A 8 24.53 34.24 -12.80
N ILE A 9 25.65 34.16 -12.09
CA ILE A 9 25.89 33.21 -11.00
C ILE A 9 25.33 33.82 -9.72
N ALA A 10 24.30 33.27 -9.16
CA ALA A 10 23.83 33.61 -7.81
C ALA A 10 24.38 32.60 -6.81
N LEU A 11 25.33 33.07 -6.01
CA LEU A 11 25.93 32.32 -4.89
C LEU A 11 25.00 32.47 -3.67
N VAL A 12 24.35 31.39 -3.24
CA VAL A 12 23.59 31.37 -1.97
C VAL A 12 24.47 30.76 -0.89
N LEU A 13 24.87 31.62 0.04
CA LEU A 13 25.57 31.28 1.29
C LEU A 13 24.56 30.69 2.28
N VAL A 14 24.71 29.41 2.61
CA VAL A 14 23.98 28.76 3.70
C VAL A 14 24.75 28.92 4.98
N THR A 15 24.24 29.73 5.90
CA THR A 15 24.77 29.90 7.27
C THR A 15 24.23 28.78 8.16
N PHE A 16 25.13 27.93 8.62
CA PHE A 16 24.89 26.88 9.61
C PHE A 16 24.89 27.53 11.01
N VAL A 17 23.77 27.46 11.71
CA VAL A 17 23.69 27.85 13.13
C VAL A 17 23.70 26.59 13.97
N LEU A 18 24.81 26.36 14.65
CA LEU A 18 24.95 25.30 15.68
C LEU A 18 24.36 25.82 16.99
N PHE A 19 23.28 25.17 17.45
CA PHE A 19 22.81 25.34 18.83
C PHE A 19 23.36 24.21 19.69
N LEU A 20 24.36 24.53 20.50
CA LEU A 20 24.81 23.71 21.63
C LEU A 20 24.01 24.13 22.86
N GLY A 21 23.10 23.29 23.29
CA GLY A 21 22.38 23.44 24.57
C GLY A 21 22.88 22.42 25.56
N THR A 22 23.74 22.85 26.46
CA THR A 22 24.13 22.09 27.66
C THR A 22 23.10 22.33 28.76
N CYS A 23 22.51 21.27 29.32
CA CYS A 23 21.84 21.31 30.61
C CYS A 23 22.56 20.35 31.56
N SER A 24 23.19 20.97 32.55
CA SER A 24 23.79 20.32 33.70
C SER A 24 22.74 20.01 34.77
N ARG A 25 22.99 18.94 35.43
CA ARG A 25 22.30 18.28 36.52
C ARG A 25 22.72 18.84 37.87
N THR A 26 21.88 18.81 38.89
CA THR A 26 22.25 18.38 40.24
C THR A 26 21.00 18.30 41.14
N GLY A 27 20.95 17.32 42.02
CA GLY A 27 19.98 17.22 43.11
C GLY A 27 19.74 15.78 43.54
N ASP A 28 20.63 15.34 44.39
CA ASP A 28 20.59 14.24 45.33
C ASP A 28 19.41 14.37 46.31
N ASP A 29 18.77 13.26 46.68
CA ASP A 29 18.44 12.94 48.09
C ASP A 29 17.64 11.66 48.17
N THR A 30 18.19 10.67 48.85
CA THR A 30 17.62 9.48 49.51
C THR A 30 17.42 9.86 51.01
N PRO A 31 16.58 9.26 51.87
CA PRO A 31 16.11 7.84 51.93
C PRO A 31 14.69 7.55 52.51
N ALA A 32 14.20 6.36 52.24
CA ALA A 32 13.47 5.34 53.01
C ALA A 32 12.74 5.68 54.32
N PRO A 33 12.00 4.70 54.93
CA PRO A 33 11.14 3.59 54.46
C PRO A 33 9.74 3.58 55.16
N THR A 34 8.94 2.55 54.90
CA THR A 34 7.84 2.01 55.72
C THR A 34 6.51 1.99 54.96
N THR A 35 5.80 0.95 54.79
CA THR A 35 5.19 -0.04 55.63
C THR A 35 4.42 -1.04 54.75
N THR A 36 4.58 -2.29 55.07
CA THR A 36 3.87 -3.47 54.57
C THR A 36 2.37 -3.35 54.78
N THR A 37 1.56 -3.54 53.73
CA THR A 37 0.21 -4.00 53.86
C THR A 37 -0.06 -5.08 52.83
N SER A 38 -0.07 -6.31 53.26
CA SER A 38 -0.47 -7.49 52.50
C SER A 38 -1.98 -7.44 52.29
N SER A 39 -2.39 -7.28 51.05
CA SER A 39 -3.74 -7.58 50.61
C SER A 39 -3.67 -8.75 49.64
N SER A 40 -4.09 -9.91 50.15
CA SER A 40 -4.26 -11.13 49.35
C SER A 40 -5.44 -10.95 48.41
N THR A 41 -5.13 -10.77 47.11
CA THR A 41 -6.14 -10.82 46.08
C THR A 41 -6.07 -12.16 45.41
N THR A 42 -7.12 -12.93 45.55
CA THR A 42 -7.36 -14.22 44.91
C THR A 42 -7.32 -14.05 43.37
N SER A 43 -6.27 -14.55 42.75
CA SER A 43 -6.17 -14.60 41.28
C SER A 43 -7.03 -15.74 40.78
N SER A 44 -8.18 -15.42 40.22
CA SER A 44 -8.95 -16.34 39.37
C SER A 44 -8.19 -16.53 38.05
N SER A 45 -7.50 -17.64 37.90
CA SER A 45 -6.86 -18.04 36.65
C SER A 45 -7.94 -18.45 35.65
N THR A 46 -8.29 -17.52 34.75
CA THR A 46 -9.08 -17.85 33.57
C THR A 46 -8.14 -18.57 32.59
N THR A 47 -8.27 -19.87 32.49
CA THR A 47 -7.57 -20.69 31.50
C THR A 47 -8.15 -20.36 30.12
N SER A 48 -7.49 -19.49 29.40
CA SER A 48 -7.77 -19.27 27.97
C SER A 48 -7.25 -20.50 27.22
N SER A 49 -8.15 -21.41 26.88
CA SER A 49 -7.85 -22.51 25.97
C SER A 49 -7.58 -21.93 24.57
N SER A 50 -6.30 -21.77 24.23
CA SER A 50 -5.89 -21.47 22.87
C SER A 50 -6.13 -22.70 22.01
N THR A 51 -7.27 -22.76 21.34
CA THR A 51 -7.51 -23.76 20.30
C THR A 51 -6.64 -23.41 19.10
N THR A 52 -5.48 -24.02 18.98
CA THR A 52 -4.67 -23.98 17.77
C THR A 52 -5.42 -24.75 16.68
N THR A 53 -6.25 -24.05 15.92
CA THR A 53 -6.86 -24.61 14.72
C THR A 53 -5.75 -24.74 13.67
N THR A 54 -5.26 -25.96 13.46
CA THR A 54 -4.39 -26.27 12.32
C THR A 54 -5.24 -26.07 11.08
N LEU A 55 -5.01 -24.93 10.37
CA LEU A 55 -5.69 -24.67 9.11
C LEU A 55 -5.18 -25.67 8.08
N ASP A 56 -6.09 -26.33 7.38
CA ASP A 56 -5.77 -27.10 6.19
C ASP A 56 -5.13 -26.14 5.17
N PRO A 57 -3.89 -26.40 4.69
CA PRO A 57 -3.20 -25.51 3.76
C PRO A 57 -3.94 -25.33 2.42
N THR A 58 -4.94 -26.18 2.13
CA THR A 58 -5.81 -26.04 0.95
C THR A 58 -7.07 -25.22 1.20
N SER A 59 -7.39 -24.90 2.46
CA SER A 59 -8.55 -24.09 2.79
C SER A 59 -8.27 -22.61 2.55
N LEU A 60 -9.07 -21.95 1.70
CA LEU A 60 -9.01 -20.50 1.49
C LEU A 60 -9.29 -19.71 2.78
N GLY A 61 -10.05 -20.31 3.70
CA GLY A 61 -10.50 -19.66 4.92
C GLY A 61 -11.52 -18.57 4.65
N THR A 62 -11.96 -17.90 5.70
CA THR A 62 -12.84 -16.73 5.64
C THR A 62 -12.24 -15.59 6.45
N LEU A 63 -12.45 -14.36 6.03
CA LEU A 63 -12.11 -13.20 6.86
C LEU A 63 -13.05 -13.14 8.06
N PRO A 64 -12.63 -12.59 9.20
CA PRO A 64 -13.51 -12.33 10.32
C PRO A 64 -14.73 -11.50 9.88
N PRO A 65 -15.91 -11.76 10.43
CA PRO A 65 -17.10 -10.96 10.13
C PRO A 65 -16.84 -9.49 10.49
N VAL A 66 -17.28 -8.58 9.61
CA VAL A 66 -17.17 -7.15 9.80
C VAL A 66 -18.57 -6.58 9.96
N GLU A 67 -18.80 -5.86 11.04
CA GLU A 67 -20.04 -5.11 11.26
C GLU A 67 -19.96 -3.72 10.63
N GLY A 68 -21.13 -3.15 10.30
CA GLY A 68 -21.24 -1.80 9.74
C GLY A 68 -20.74 -1.68 8.30
N ILE A 69 -20.79 -2.75 7.53
CA ILE A 69 -20.61 -2.70 6.08
C ILE A 69 -21.79 -1.93 5.49
N GLY A 70 -21.48 -0.83 4.79
CA GLY A 70 -22.46 0.00 4.12
C GLY A 70 -22.88 -0.54 2.76
N SER A 71 -23.31 0.38 1.87
CA SER A 71 -23.57 0.03 0.46
C SER A 71 -22.25 -0.03 -0.33
N PRO A 72 -22.17 -0.86 -1.38
CA PRO A 72 -20.98 -0.97 -2.23
C PRO A 72 -20.57 0.37 -2.83
N THR A 73 -19.29 0.68 -2.74
CA THR A 73 -18.70 1.93 -3.27
C THR A 73 -17.87 1.69 -4.52
N LEU A 74 -17.37 0.45 -4.70
CA LEU A 74 -16.58 0.09 -5.86
C LEU A 74 -17.48 -0.23 -7.06
N GLY A 75 -17.22 0.42 -8.19
CA GLY A 75 -18.02 0.28 -9.41
C GLY A 75 -17.18 0.44 -10.68
N LYS A 76 -17.81 0.38 -11.84
CA LYS A 76 -17.16 0.55 -13.15
C LYS A 76 -16.54 1.94 -13.34
N THR A 77 -16.92 2.92 -12.56
CA THR A 77 -16.37 4.28 -12.57
C THR A 77 -15.28 4.48 -11.53
N SER A 78 -14.96 3.44 -10.76
CA SER A 78 -13.88 3.46 -9.78
C SER A 78 -12.54 3.76 -10.43
N SER A 79 -11.70 4.51 -9.73
CA SER A 79 -10.42 4.96 -10.25
C SER A 79 -9.26 4.53 -9.36
N VAL A 80 -8.24 3.98 -10.00
CA VAL A 80 -6.96 3.71 -9.35
C VAL A 80 -6.20 5.01 -9.15
N THR A 81 -5.70 5.20 -7.94
CA THR A 81 -4.80 6.28 -7.55
C THR A 81 -3.48 5.69 -7.03
N THR A 82 -2.51 6.52 -6.73
CA THR A 82 -1.27 6.08 -6.09
C THR A 82 -1.51 5.42 -4.73
N VAL A 83 -2.50 5.89 -3.99
CA VAL A 83 -2.77 5.49 -2.61
C VAL A 83 -3.91 4.48 -2.45
N GLY A 84 -4.53 3.99 -3.55
CA GLY A 84 -5.61 3.01 -3.47
C GLY A 84 -6.54 2.96 -4.67
N LEU A 85 -7.66 2.27 -4.50
CA LEU A 85 -8.78 2.20 -5.43
C LEU A 85 -10.00 2.86 -4.78
N ASP A 86 -10.38 4.05 -5.25
CA ASP A 86 -11.47 4.87 -4.68
C ASP A 86 -11.38 4.99 -3.15
N THR A 87 -12.34 4.42 -2.44
CA THR A 87 -12.47 4.46 -0.98
C THR A 87 -11.54 3.49 -0.26
N VAL A 88 -10.94 2.53 -0.94
CA VAL A 88 -10.02 1.53 -0.37
C VAL A 88 -8.59 2.00 -0.53
N HIS A 89 -7.95 2.41 0.55
CA HIS A 89 -6.58 2.90 0.55
C HIS A 89 -5.59 1.84 1.06
N PHE A 90 -4.37 1.87 0.54
CA PHE A 90 -3.28 1.03 1.02
C PHE A 90 -2.94 1.36 2.47
N GLY A 91 -2.57 0.33 3.26
CA GLY A 91 -2.38 0.43 4.70
C GLY A 91 -3.66 0.25 5.53
N MET A 92 -4.86 0.25 4.93
CA MET A 92 -6.08 -0.11 5.65
C MET A 92 -6.05 -1.57 6.07
N THR A 93 -6.45 -1.87 7.31
CA THR A 93 -6.70 -3.27 7.68
C THR A 93 -7.82 -3.85 6.82
N ALA A 94 -7.82 -5.16 6.59
CA ALA A 94 -8.84 -5.83 5.79
C ALA A 94 -10.27 -5.51 6.28
N ALA A 95 -10.48 -5.35 7.59
CA ALA A 95 -11.77 -4.98 8.16
C ALA A 95 -12.18 -3.53 7.82
N VAL A 96 -11.23 -2.58 7.84
CA VAL A 96 -11.47 -1.19 7.46
C VAL A 96 -11.73 -1.09 5.97
N ALA A 97 -10.97 -1.80 5.15
CA ALA A 97 -11.12 -1.84 3.70
C ALA A 97 -12.50 -2.38 3.28
N GLN A 98 -13.01 -3.44 3.92
CA GLN A 98 -14.36 -3.96 3.68
C GLN A 98 -15.45 -2.91 3.99
N ARG A 99 -15.31 -2.15 5.10
CA ARG A 99 -16.24 -1.05 5.41
C ARG A 99 -16.14 0.08 4.39
N ALA A 100 -14.92 0.44 3.98
CA ALA A 100 -14.70 1.48 2.98
C ALA A 100 -15.26 1.09 1.60
N ALA A 101 -15.07 -0.18 1.20
CA ALA A 101 -15.64 -0.73 -0.03
C ALA A 101 -17.16 -0.95 0.04
N GLY A 102 -17.75 -0.93 1.24
CA GLY A 102 -19.16 -1.23 1.44
C GLY A 102 -19.54 -2.66 1.09
N THR A 103 -18.59 -3.60 1.05
CA THR A 103 -18.81 -5.00 0.70
C THR A 103 -17.82 -5.90 1.41
N ARG A 104 -18.14 -7.19 1.51
CA ARG A 104 -17.24 -8.19 2.03
C ARG A 104 -16.12 -8.49 1.05
N PHE A 105 -15.01 -9.00 1.59
CA PHE A 105 -13.90 -9.53 0.79
C PHE A 105 -13.82 -11.04 0.98
N THR A 106 -13.77 -11.76 -0.12
CA THR A 106 -13.63 -13.21 -0.15
C THR A 106 -12.19 -13.58 -0.53
N PRO A 107 -11.48 -14.37 0.31
CA PRO A 107 -10.16 -14.87 -0.04
C PRO A 107 -10.20 -15.75 -1.29
N VAL A 108 -9.26 -15.53 -2.22
CA VAL A 108 -9.08 -16.32 -3.45
C VAL A 108 -7.78 -17.12 -3.45
N THR A 109 -6.94 -16.91 -2.44
CA THR A 109 -5.79 -17.76 -2.12
C THR A 109 -5.83 -18.17 -0.64
N PRO A 110 -5.14 -19.24 -0.23
CA PRO A 110 -5.04 -19.62 1.18
C PRO A 110 -4.54 -18.44 2.03
N ARG A 111 -5.13 -18.28 3.20
CA ARG A 111 -4.74 -17.21 4.12
C ARG A 111 -3.37 -17.51 4.73
N GLY A 112 -2.50 -16.50 4.72
CA GLY A 112 -1.17 -16.53 5.28
C GLY A 112 -0.72 -15.09 5.61
N GLU A 113 0.57 -14.86 5.64
CA GLU A 113 1.14 -13.50 5.80
C GLU A 113 0.78 -12.62 4.60
N CYS A 114 0.76 -13.20 3.41
CA CYS A 114 0.24 -12.57 2.20
C CYS A 114 -0.84 -13.46 1.57
N PHE A 115 -1.99 -12.89 1.22
CA PHE A 115 -3.07 -13.58 0.52
C PHE A 115 -3.90 -12.61 -0.30
N LEU A 116 -4.62 -13.14 -1.27
CA LEU A 116 -5.45 -12.38 -2.21
C LEU A 116 -6.92 -12.44 -1.82
N VAL A 117 -7.60 -11.32 -2.00
CA VAL A 117 -9.05 -11.22 -1.77
C VAL A 117 -9.73 -10.47 -2.92
N THR A 118 -10.98 -10.84 -3.21
CA THR A 118 -11.85 -10.09 -4.13
C THR A 118 -13.05 -9.50 -3.37
N PRO A 119 -13.50 -8.29 -3.71
CA PRO A 119 -14.74 -7.75 -3.15
C PRO A 119 -15.96 -8.45 -3.76
N ASP A 120 -16.94 -8.85 -2.91
CA ASP A 120 -18.09 -9.64 -3.35
C ASP A 120 -19.06 -8.86 -4.25
N GLU A 121 -19.23 -7.57 -3.95
CA GLU A 121 -20.16 -6.68 -4.67
C GLU A 121 -19.38 -5.56 -5.36
N ALA A 122 -18.56 -5.91 -6.35
CA ALA A 122 -17.78 -5.00 -7.19
C ALA A 122 -17.67 -5.55 -8.61
N PRO A 123 -17.21 -4.76 -9.59
CA PRO A 123 -16.86 -5.29 -10.90
C PRO A 123 -15.82 -6.41 -10.80
N GLU A 124 -15.93 -7.40 -11.67
CA GLU A 124 -14.92 -8.44 -11.80
C GLU A 124 -13.56 -7.83 -12.19
N GLY A 125 -12.47 -8.53 -11.87
CA GLY A 125 -11.11 -8.13 -12.19
C GLY A 125 -10.48 -7.15 -11.18
N ILE A 126 -11.02 -7.06 -9.97
CA ILE A 126 -10.40 -6.36 -8.84
C ILE A 126 -9.91 -7.41 -7.84
N THR A 127 -8.62 -7.39 -7.55
CA THR A 127 -8.02 -8.28 -6.55
C THR A 127 -7.12 -7.46 -5.63
N PHE A 128 -7.37 -7.51 -4.33
CA PHE A 128 -6.50 -6.88 -3.33
C PHE A 128 -5.53 -7.90 -2.73
N TRP A 129 -4.31 -7.44 -2.47
CA TRP A 129 -3.33 -8.16 -1.68
C TRP A 129 -3.45 -7.71 -0.23
N VAL A 130 -3.66 -8.66 0.66
CA VAL A 130 -3.64 -8.43 2.10
C VAL A 130 -2.34 -9.02 2.63
N VAL A 131 -1.48 -8.16 3.15
CA VAL A 131 -0.19 -8.52 3.71
C VAL A 131 -0.16 -8.11 5.17
N GLU A 132 0.18 -9.04 6.05
CA GLU A 132 0.19 -8.81 7.51
C GLU A 132 -1.10 -8.14 8.02
N GLY A 133 -2.22 -8.46 7.37
CA GLY A 133 -3.55 -7.98 7.74
C GLY A 133 -3.96 -6.62 7.16
N THR A 134 -3.10 -5.97 6.37
CA THR A 134 -3.36 -4.68 5.70
C THR A 134 -3.40 -4.82 4.17
N VAL A 135 -4.21 -4.00 3.52
CA VAL A 135 -4.27 -3.92 2.04
C VAL A 135 -3.05 -3.16 1.55
N GLU A 136 -2.20 -3.82 0.76
CA GLU A 136 -0.93 -3.25 0.30
C GLU A 136 -0.86 -3.04 -1.22
N ARG A 137 -1.71 -3.74 -1.96
CA ARG A 137 -1.76 -3.67 -3.42
C ARG A 137 -3.15 -4.00 -3.94
N VAL A 138 -3.49 -3.44 -5.10
CA VAL A 138 -4.66 -3.83 -5.91
C VAL A 138 -4.20 -4.17 -7.32
N ASP A 139 -4.59 -5.33 -7.80
CA ASP A 139 -4.45 -5.75 -9.20
C ASP A 139 -5.77 -5.48 -9.92
N ILE A 140 -5.66 -4.94 -11.13
CA ILE A 140 -6.78 -4.64 -12.02
C ILE A 140 -6.64 -5.48 -13.28
N ASP A 141 -7.61 -6.34 -13.50
CA ASP A 141 -7.66 -7.27 -14.64
C ASP A 141 -8.93 -7.02 -15.48
N THR A 142 -9.30 -5.75 -15.61
CA THR A 142 -10.43 -5.29 -16.44
C THR A 142 -10.10 -4.01 -17.17
N VAL A 143 -10.64 -3.84 -18.36
CA VAL A 143 -10.51 -2.62 -19.17
C VAL A 143 -11.43 -1.48 -18.69
N GLU A 144 -12.39 -1.78 -17.83
CA GLU A 144 -13.38 -0.80 -17.35
C GLU A 144 -12.78 0.16 -16.32
N ILE A 145 -11.87 -0.35 -15.47
CA ILE A 145 -11.24 0.41 -14.39
C ILE A 145 -9.87 0.90 -14.84
N GLY A 146 -9.55 2.14 -14.53
CA GLY A 146 -8.27 2.76 -14.83
C GLY A 146 -7.96 3.88 -13.86
N THR A 147 -6.93 4.66 -14.16
CA THR A 147 -6.65 5.89 -13.42
C THR A 147 -7.63 6.99 -13.83
N ARG A 148 -7.81 8.00 -12.96
CA ARG A 148 -8.62 9.18 -13.27
C ARG A 148 -8.16 9.88 -14.56
N SER A 149 -6.87 9.86 -14.87
CA SER A 149 -6.30 10.42 -16.09
C SER A 149 -6.47 9.53 -17.33
N GLY A 150 -7.05 8.35 -17.19
CA GLY A 150 -7.39 7.44 -18.30
C GLY A 150 -6.35 6.37 -18.63
N GLY A 151 -5.30 6.18 -17.80
CA GLY A 151 -4.39 5.05 -17.91
C GLY A 151 -5.10 3.76 -17.51
N ARG A 152 -5.06 2.73 -18.39
CA ARG A 152 -5.74 1.45 -18.17
C ARG A 152 -5.25 0.40 -19.16
N ILE A 153 -5.66 -0.83 -18.96
CA ILE A 153 -5.44 -1.93 -19.90
C ILE A 153 -5.92 -1.54 -21.30
N GLY A 154 -5.14 -1.87 -22.32
CA GLY A 154 -5.37 -1.55 -23.73
C GLY A 154 -4.81 -0.19 -24.20
N ARG A 155 -4.35 0.69 -23.31
CA ARG A 155 -3.61 1.90 -23.72
C ARG A 155 -2.24 1.55 -24.25
N THR A 156 -1.73 2.31 -25.23
CA THR A 156 -0.37 2.13 -25.73
C THR A 156 0.68 2.65 -24.72
N GLU A 157 1.90 2.14 -24.81
CA GLU A 157 3.02 2.67 -24.03
C GLU A 157 3.23 4.16 -24.25
N ASP A 158 3.19 4.59 -25.50
CA ASP A 158 3.33 6.00 -25.87
C ASP A 158 2.28 6.86 -25.20
N TRP A 159 1.02 6.38 -25.14
CA TRP A 159 -0.03 7.10 -24.44
C TRP A 159 0.29 7.24 -22.96
N ILE A 160 0.73 6.16 -22.28
CA ILE A 160 1.10 6.19 -20.86
C ILE A 160 2.23 7.19 -20.60
N ARG A 161 3.28 7.16 -21.45
CA ARG A 161 4.43 8.07 -21.31
C ARG A 161 4.04 9.54 -21.52
N HIS A 162 3.17 9.83 -22.49
CA HIS A 162 2.71 11.18 -22.77
C HIS A 162 1.70 11.70 -21.72
N ALA A 163 0.92 10.82 -21.11
CA ALA A 163 -0.03 11.20 -20.08
C ALA A 163 0.65 11.72 -18.80
N TRP A 164 1.85 11.20 -18.50
CA TRP A 164 2.62 11.57 -17.32
C TRP A 164 4.10 11.75 -17.64
N PRO A 165 4.46 12.83 -18.34
CA PRO A 165 5.86 13.13 -18.64
C PRO A 165 6.64 13.27 -17.31
N ASP A 166 7.86 12.77 -17.30
CA ASP A 166 8.78 12.79 -16.15
C ASP A 166 8.39 11.93 -14.91
N HIS A 167 7.20 11.31 -14.94
CA HIS A 167 6.75 10.41 -13.88
C HIS A 167 6.89 8.94 -14.22
N ILE A 168 7.11 8.58 -15.48
CA ILE A 168 7.17 7.19 -15.92
C ILE A 168 8.62 6.69 -15.95
N GLN A 169 8.90 5.71 -15.11
CA GLN A 169 10.11 4.91 -15.20
C GLN A 169 9.79 3.61 -15.95
N ALA A 170 10.57 3.32 -16.98
CA ALA A 170 10.36 2.13 -17.80
C ALA A 170 11.56 1.19 -17.68
N SER A 171 11.26 -0.10 -17.54
CA SER A 171 12.24 -1.18 -17.58
C SER A 171 11.72 -2.35 -18.41
N PRO A 172 12.59 -3.08 -19.12
CA PRO A 172 12.17 -4.30 -19.81
C PRO A 172 11.76 -5.35 -18.78
N LEU A 173 10.78 -6.20 -19.15
CA LEU A 173 10.46 -7.38 -18.38
C LEU A 173 11.62 -8.39 -18.41
N PRO A 174 11.85 -9.17 -17.34
CA PRO A 174 12.98 -10.11 -17.26
C PRO A 174 13.00 -11.17 -18.37
N ASP A 175 11.83 -11.53 -18.88
CA ASP A 175 11.64 -12.52 -19.94
C ASP A 175 11.69 -11.90 -21.36
N GLY A 176 11.83 -10.58 -21.46
CA GLY A 176 11.86 -9.86 -22.74
C GLY A 176 10.51 -9.78 -23.45
N SER A 177 9.39 -10.16 -22.82
CA SER A 177 8.06 -10.17 -23.43
C SER A 177 7.43 -8.77 -23.59
N GLY A 178 8.04 -7.74 -23.01
CA GLY A 178 7.53 -6.37 -23.03
C GLY A 178 8.23 -5.47 -22.02
N ASN A 179 7.50 -4.48 -21.55
CA ASN A 179 8.02 -3.48 -20.61
C ASN A 179 7.14 -3.35 -19.36
N LEU A 180 7.78 -2.91 -18.31
CA LEU A 180 7.14 -2.45 -17.09
C LEU A 180 7.27 -0.93 -17.00
N LEU A 181 6.14 -0.23 -16.97
CA LEU A 181 6.06 1.21 -16.83
C LEU A 181 5.56 1.53 -15.41
N ALA A 182 6.39 2.17 -14.59
CA ALA A 182 6.06 2.56 -13.25
C ALA A 182 5.77 4.06 -13.18
N PHE A 183 4.57 4.45 -12.78
CA PHE A 183 4.29 5.82 -12.38
C PHE A 183 4.87 6.05 -10.99
N VAL A 184 5.77 7.03 -10.87
CA VAL A 184 6.45 7.41 -9.63
C VAL A 184 5.97 8.81 -9.22
N PRO A 185 5.30 8.94 -8.06
CA PRO A 185 4.93 10.25 -7.52
C PRO A 185 6.16 11.11 -7.22
N GLN A 186 6.01 12.43 -7.37
CA GLN A 186 7.08 13.39 -7.02
C GLN A 186 6.96 13.88 -5.58
N ASP A 187 5.76 13.82 -4.99
CA ASP A 187 5.55 14.20 -3.61
C ASP A 187 6.26 13.23 -2.65
N GLU A 188 7.00 13.77 -1.69
CA GLU A 188 7.76 12.97 -0.72
C GLU A 188 6.87 12.04 0.10
N SER A 189 5.64 12.45 0.41
CA SER A 189 4.65 11.65 1.14
C SER A 189 4.20 10.39 0.39
N ASP A 190 4.31 10.41 -0.94
CA ASP A 190 3.77 9.37 -1.81
C ASP A 190 4.87 8.51 -2.47
N GLN A 191 6.13 8.73 -2.13
CA GLN A 191 7.27 8.05 -2.76
C GLN A 191 7.31 6.54 -2.54
N GLU A 192 6.57 6.01 -1.57
CA GLU A 192 6.44 4.57 -1.37
C GLU A 192 5.37 3.92 -2.27
N PHE A 193 4.54 4.71 -2.96
CA PHE A 193 3.46 4.21 -3.80
C PHE A 193 3.83 4.21 -5.28
N ARG A 194 3.24 3.29 -6.05
CA ARG A 194 3.39 3.20 -7.51
C ARG A 194 2.08 2.79 -8.16
N ILE A 195 1.90 3.23 -9.41
CA ILE A 195 0.97 2.59 -10.33
C ILE A 195 1.83 1.93 -11.41
N MET A 196 1.58 0.66 -11.66
CA MET A 196 2.37 -0.16 -12.57
C MET A 196 1.52 -0.55 -13.76
N PHE A 197 2.13 -0.48 -14.94
CA PHE A 197 1.55 -0.92 -16.21
C PHE A 197 2.52 -1.90 -16.85
N GLN A 198 2.13 -3.14 -16.96
CA GLN A 198 2.86 -4.15 -17.73
C GLN A 198 2.35 -4.13 -19.17
N THR A 199 3.27 -4.11 -20.12
CA THR A 199 2.93 -4.09 -21.54
C THR A 199 3.50 -5.30 -22.27
N ASP A 200 2.98 -5.56 -23.46
CA ASP A 200 3.53 -6.54 -24.42
C ASP A 200 4.52 -5.92 -25.41
N GLY A 201 5.01 -4.71 -25.10
CA GLY A 201 5.85 -3.88 -25.97
C GLY A 201 5.04 -2.88 -26.80
N GLU A 202 3.73 -3.00 -26.89
CA GLU A 202 2.83 -2.08 -27.58
C GLU A 202 1.76 -1.50 -26.65
N LYS A 203 1.05 -2.38 -25.93
CA LYS A 203 -0.12 -2.03 -25.12
C LYS A 203 -0.01 -2.56 -23.70
N VAL A 204 -0.67 -1.86 -22.79
CA VAL A 204 -0.86 -2.31 -21.40
C VAL A 204 -1.74 -3.56 -21.40
N ILE A 205 -1.21 -4.64 -20.85
CA ILE A 205 -1.89 -5.94 -20.70
C ILE A 205 -2.25 -6.26 -19.25
N ARG A 206 -1.58 -5.63 -18.26
CA ARG A 206 -1.88 -5.73 -16.84
C ARG A 206 -1.63 -4.38 -16.16
N MET A 207 -2.39 -4.10 -15.11
CA MET A 207 -2.25 -2.88 -14.34
C MET A 207 -2.45 -3.18 -12.86
N TRP A 208 -1.64 -2.56 -12.00
CA TRP A 208 -1.80 -2.63 -10.55
C TRP A 208 -1.27 -1.37 -9.88
N ALA A 209 -1.66 -1.17 -8.63
CA ALA A 209 -1.13 -0.11 -7.79
C ALA A 209 -0.89 -0.64 -6.38
N GLY A 210 0.02 -0.02 -5.64
CA GLY A 210 0.32 -0.46 -4.29
C GLY A 210 1.49 0.26 -3.67
N ARG A 211 1.84 -0.22 -2.49
CA ARG A 211 2.97 0.26 -1.71
C ARG A 211 4.19 -0.63 -1.89
N LEU A 212 5.38 -0.04 -1.90
CA LEU A 212 6.64 -0.79 -1.84
C LEU A 212 6.75 -1.56 -0.52
N PRO A 213 7.35 -2.77 -0.51
CA PRO A 213 7.93 -3.44 -1.68
C PRO A 213 6.90 -4.18 -2.56
N TRP A 214 5.68 -4.38 -2.10
CA TRP A 214 4.68 -5.30 -2.68
C TRP A 214 4.25 -4.93 -4.09
N VAL A 215 4.23 -3.64 -4.42
CA VAL A 215 3.90 -3.17 -5.77
C VAL A 215 4.97 -3.56 -6.81
N ALA A 216 6.21 -3.82 -6.38
CA ALA A 216 7.30 -4.23 -7.27
C ALA A 216 7.32 -5.75 -7.55
N GLU A 217 6.54 -6.53 -6.80
CA GLU A 217 6.50 -7.99 -6.99
C GLU A 217 5.76 -8.36 -8.28
N LEU A 218 6.43 -9.10 -9.15
CA LEU A 218 5.87 -9.58 -10.43
C LEU A 218 5.28 -10.98 -10.31
N GLY A 219 5.77 -11.77 -9.36
CA GLY A 219 5.45 -13.20 -9.21
C GLY A 219 4.16 -13.53 -8.46
N GLY A 220 3.41 -12.54 -8.00
CA GLY A 220 2.24 -12.74 -7.13
C GLY A 220 2.59 -12.63 -5.64
N CYS A 221 1.58 -12.85 -4.79
CA CYS A 221 1.71 -12.81 -3.34
C CYS A 221 2.74 -13.84 -2.88
N PRO A 222 3.84 -13.46 -2.22
CA PRO A 222 4.80 -14.44 -1.73
C PRO A 222 4.12 -15.40 -0.76
N VAL A 223 4.25 -16.69 -1.00
CA VAL A 223 3.85 -17.72 -0.02
C VAL A 223 5.05 -17.98 0.87
N GLY A 224 4.89 -17.72 2.18
CA GLY A 224 5.91 -17.97 3.20
C GLY A 224 6.16 -19.46 3.41
#